data_495b5457b6a62bf4770484cc34c8130d
#
_entry.id   495b5457b6a62bf4770484cc34c8130d
#
_cell.length_a   1.000
_cell.length_b   1.000
_cell.length_c   1.000
_cell.angle_alpha   90.00
_cell.angle_beta   90.00
_cell.angle_gamma   90.00
#
_symmetry.space_group_name_H-M   'P 1'
#
loop_
_entity.id
_entity.type
_entity.pdbx_description
1 polymer ?
#
loop_
_entity_poly.entity_id
_entity_poly.type
_entity_poly.pdbx_seq_one_letter_code
_entity_poly.pdbx_strand_id
1 'polypeptide(L)'
;GAWVIAYDEYQMPVYVNRDELDRAERIAAPEEYVRNRERPKSNAQQQRYDLLRPALEDDRCITDEAHRTSVFAAIAREHGTTVRRLRRLYHAYLAHGSLTKGKPRESTRRPDYEAAIRKYYFSAKRGSLRTAYELFILEHYTNQGVIADEIPSWSSFRTYYFRHFRDNPQKEIAREGLTAYQRNNRPLYGSAMQYRESVGCYQVDETQGDIYLVSKWDRSKVIGRPNVYLAIDTASGLIAGLYVGLDAGETAMMACIANATMDKTAYCAAYGIDLSPADWPSRGLPSEIISDRGGEFVGNRINELCICYGIDRQALPPFRAEEKPLVERAMDLIQESYKSMLRGRGVIGDDVGERWATDYRKQAILTLDEYTAIVIHTIIALNKG
;
A
#
# COMPACT_ATOMS: atom_id res chain seq x y z
N GLY A 1 -0.36 64.10 7.90
CA GLY A 1 0.27 62.94 8.47
C GLY A 1 -0.06 61.68 7.67
N ALA A 2 0.61 60.63 7.96
CA ALA A 2 0.40 59.33 7.34
C ALA A 2 0.41 58.22 8.38
N TRP A 3 -0.30 57.13 8.11
CA TRP A 3 -0.22 55.92 8.90
C TRP A 3 0.94 55.06 8.42
N VAL A 4 1.83 54.68 9.34
CA VAL A 4 2.98 53.82 9.07
C VAL A 4 2.77 52.47 9.75
N ILE A 5 2.95 51.42 9.02
CA ILE A 5 2.84 50.04 9.51
C ILE A 5 4.26 49.53 9.75
N ALA A 6 4.57 49.10 10.96
CA ALA A 6 5.83 48.43 11.24
C ALA A 6 5.82 47.07 10.54
N TYR A 7 7.00 46.63 10.06
CA TYR A 7 7.18 45.29 9.47
C TYR A 7 7.24 44.22 10.54
N ASP A 8 6.27 44.27 11.44
CA ASP A 8 6.09 43.38 12.57
C ASP A 8 4.59 43.05 12.70
N GLU A 9 4.24 41.79 12.54
CA GLU A 9 2.88 41.27 12.63
C GLU A 9 2.21 41.40 14.03
N TYR A 10 2.94 41.95 15.00
CA TYR A 10 2.43 42.16 16.35
C TYR A 10 2.13 43.63 16.64
N GLN A 11 2.48 44.53 15.74
CA GLN A 11 2.29 45.98 15.95
C GLN A 11 1.14 46.52 15.09
N MET A 12 0.46 47.50 15.66
CA MET A 12 -0.57 48.29 14.95
C MET A 12 0.07 49.46 14.22
N PRO A 13 -0.57 49.97 13.16
CA PRO A 13 -0.13 51.16 12.48
C PRO A 13 -0.01 52.37 13.46
N VAL A 14 1.06 53.11 13.33
CA VAL A 14 1.33 54.32 14.12
C VAL A 14 1.15 55.53 13.22
N TYR A 15 0.52 56.57 13.75
CA TYR A 15 0.40 57.85 13.05
C TYR A 15 1.73 58.60 13.12
N VAL A 16 2.27 58.94 11.95
CA VAL A 16 3.54 59.67 11.83
C VAL A 16 3.30 60.96 11.08
N ASN A 17 3.97 62.04 11.51
CA ASN A 17 3.88 63.32 10.81
C ASN A 17 4.56 63.21 9.43
N ARG A 18 4.03 63.95 8.45
CA ARG A 18 4.55 63.92 7.08
C ARG A 18 6.01 64.35 7.01
N ASP A 19 6.42 65.32 7.81
CA ASP A 19 7.80 65.83 7.86
C ASP A 19 8.79 64.76 8.39
N GLU A 20 8.34 63.90 9.28
CA GLU A 20 9.14 62.78 9.78
C GLU A 20 9.26 61.68 8.72
N LEU A 21 8.18 61.42 7.98
CA LEU A 21 8.19 60.45 6.89
C LEU A 21 9.08 60.88 5.72
N ASP A 22 9.08 62.17 5.40
CA ASP A 22 9.89 62.73 4.31
C ASP A 22 11.40 62.75 4.66
N ARG A 23 11.76 62.73 5.95
CA ARG A 23 13.13 62.60 6.44
C ARG A 23 13.60 61.15 6.58
N ALA A 24 12.69 60.18 6.54
CA ALA A 24 13.04 58.76 6.68
C ALA A 24 13.79 58.24 5.45
N GLU A 25 14.79 57.42 5.68
CA GLU A 25 15.53 56.75 4.62
C GLU A 25 14.62 55.76 3.88
N ARG A 26 14.62 55.84 2.55
CA ARG A 26 13.87 54.91 1.70
C ARG A 26 14.73 53.71 1.36
N ILE A 27 14.36 52.54 1.88
CA ILE A 27 14.98 51.27 1.56
C ILE A 27 14.09 50.45 0.61
N ALA A 28 14.71 49.54 -0.16
CA ALA A 28 13.97 48.64 -0.99
C ALA A 28 13.13 47.68 -0.12
N ALA A 29 11.92 47.38 -0.57
CA ALA A 29 11.09 46.39 0.14
C ALA A 29 11.78 45.02 0.18
N PRO A 30 11.74 44.30 1.32
CA PRO A 30 12.29 42.94 1.40
C PRO A 30 11.69 42.04 0.32
N GLU A 31 12.52 41.19 -0.30
CA GLU A 31 12.08 40.27 -1.37
C GLU A 31 10.85 39.43 -0.98
N GLU A 32 10.74 39.06 0.29
CA GLU A 32 9.61 38.27 0.81
C GLU A 32 8.29 39.05 0.76
N TYR A 33 8.34 40.35 1.01
CA TYR A 33 7.16 41.21 0.93
C TYR A 33 6.67 41.36 -0.51
N VAL A 34 7.58 41.54 -1.47
CA VAL A 34 7.27 41.66 -2.90
C VAL A 34 6.71 40.32 -3.40
N ARG A 35 7.37 39.21 -3.11
CA ARG A 35 6.91 37.86 -3.52
C ARG A 35 5.53 37.48 -2.98
N ASN A 36 5.23 37.88 -1.75
CA ASN A 36 3.93 37.59 -1.15
C ASN A 36 2.79 38.41 -1.76
N ARG A 37 3.07 39.60 -2.23
CA ARG A 37 2.10 40.51 -2.86
C ARG A 37 1.74 40.09 -4.28
N GLU A 38 2.68 39.47 -5.01
CA GLU A 38 2.53 39.08 -6.41
C GLU A 38 1.90 37.68 -6.60
N ARG A 39 1.82 36.85 -5.55
CA ARG A 39 1.26 35.52 -5.65
C ARG A 39 -0.26 35.54 -5.68
N PRO A 40 -0.91 34.74 -6.58
CA PRO A 40 -2.35 34.56 -6.52
C PRO A 40 -2.77 33.96 -5.18
N LYS A 41 -3.88 34.46 -4.62
CA LYS A 41 -4.41 33.99 -3.34
C LYS A 41 -4.82 32.52 -3.46
N SER A 42 -4.30 31.65 -2.58
CA SER A 42 -4.81 30.30 -2.44
C SER A 42 -6.23 30.31 -1.84
N ASN A 43 -7.02 29.24 -2.04
CA ASN A 43 -8.35 29.12 -1.44
C ASN A 43 -8.34 29.39 0.08
N ALA A 44 -7.32 28.92 0.79
CA ALA A 44 -7.19 29.15 2.22
C ALA A 44 -6.86 30.61 2.58
N GLN A 45 -6.15 31.34 1.71
CA GLN A 45 -5.89 32.77 1.87
C GLN A 45 -7.14 33.59 1.57
N GLN A 46 -7.89 33.20 0.54
CA GLN A 46 -9.16 33.84 0.19
C GLN A 46 -10.17 33.69 1.33
N GLN A 47 -10.35 32.51 1.88
CA GLN A 47 -11.23 32.28 3.05
C GLN A 47 -10.83 33.13 4.27
N ARG A 48 -9.53 33.30 4.53
CA ARG A 48 -9.07 34.16 5.63
C ARG A 48 -9.30 35.64 5.33
N TYR A 49 -9.15 36.06 4.08
CA TYR A 49 -9.43 37.41 3.65
C TYR A 49 -10.93 37.72 3.79
N ASP A 50 -11.79 36.83 3.29
CA ASP A 50 -13.25 36.99 3.37
C ASP A 50 -13.71 37.05 4.84
N LEU A 51 -13.09 36.24 5.73
CA LEU A 51 -13.33 36.27 7.16
C LEU A 51 -12.99 37.64 7.80
N LEU A 52 -11.90 38.26 7.35
CA LEU A 52 -11.43 39.56 7.90
C LEU A 52 -12.03 40.76 7.16
N ARG A 53 -12.66 40.56 6.04
CA ARG A 53 -13.14 41.63 5.17
C ARG A 53 -13.93 42.73 5.89
N PRO A 54 -14.88 42.42 6.79
CA PRO A 54 -15.61 43.46 7.51
C PRO A 54 -14.72 44.39 8.34
N ALA A 55 -13.61 43.84 8.89
CA ALA A 55 -12.66 44.62 9.66
C ALA A 55 -11.63 45.35 8.80
N LEU A 56 -11.35 44.87 7.56
CA LEU A 56 -10.42 45.51 6.64
C LEU A 56 -11.03 46.65 5.84
N GLU A 57 -12.34 46.65 5.65
CA GLU A 57 -13.11 47.66 4.96
C GLU A 57 -13.56 48.81 5.90
N ASP A 58 -13.41 48.64 7.22
CA ASP A 58 -13.76 49.65 8.24
C ASP A 58 -12.51 50.34 8.76
N ASP A 59 -12.25 51.53 8.28
CA ASP A 59 -11.06 52.37 8.68
C ASP A 59 -11.00 52.64 10.19
N ARG A 60 -12.14 52.66 10.89
CA ARG A 60 -12.17 52.84 12.34
C ARG A 60 -11.53 51.67 13.07
N CYS A 61 -11.48 50.49 12.46
CA CYS A 61 -10.76 49.34 13.01
C CYS A 61 -9.26 49.57 13.16
N ILE A 62 -8.66 50.52 12.44
CA ILE A 62 -7.26 50.89 12.57
C ILE A 62 -7.08 51.83 13.79
N THR A 63 -7.94 52.82 13.93
CA THR A 63 -7.77 53.92 14.90
C THR A 63 -8.40 53.69 16.26
N ASP A 64 -9.48 52.93 16.31
CA ASP A 64 -10.28 52.68 17.54
C ASP A 64 -10.19 51.19 17.97
N GLU A 65 -9.51 50.96 19.09
CA GLU A 65 -9.33 49.60 19.64
C GLU A 65 -10.65 49.00 20.17
N ALA A 66 -11.50 49.82 20.79
CA ALA A 66 -12.77 49.37 21.34
C ALA A 66 -13.71 48.97 20.21
N HIS A 67 -13.80 49.77 19.16
CA HIS A 67 -14.55 49.48 17.94
C HIS A 67 -14.03 48.21 17.25
N ARG A 68 -12.73 48.11 17.05
CA ARG A 68 -12.10 46.89 16.46
C ARG A 68 -12.39 45.65 17.25
N THR A 69 -12.33 45.71 18.58
CA THR A 69 -12.64 44.57 19.45
C THR A 69 -14.10 44.15 19.32
N SER A 70 -15.02 45.07 19.19
CA SER A 70 -16.44 44.85 18.96
C SER A 70 -16.68 44.12 17.61
N VAL A 71 -16.05 44.62 16.53
CA VAL A 71 -16.12 44.02 15.18
C VAL A 71 -15.57 42.59 15.20
N PHE A 72 -14.41 42.38 15.84
CA PHE A 72 -13.85 41.04 15.97
C PHE A 72 -14.74 40.10 16.80
N ALA A 73 -15.43 40.59 17.83
CA ALA A 73 -16.36 39.79 18.61
C ALA A 73 -17.59 39.36 17.78
N ALA A 74 -18.08 40.24 16.91
CA ALA A 74 -19.16 39.96 15.99
C ALA A 74 -18.76 38.86 14.96
N ILE A 75 -17.63 39.04 14.29
CA ILE A 75 -17.08 38.06 13.33
C ILE A 75 -16.81 36.71 14.02
N ALA A 76 -16.27 36.74 15.24
CA ALA A 76 -15.96 35.52 15.99
C ALA A 76 -17.21 34.71 16.29
N ARG A 77 -18.33 35.37 16.64
CA ARG A 77 -19.62 34.75 16.91
C ARG A 77 -20.25 34.17 15.65
N GLU A 78 -20.22 34.91 14.56
CA GLU A 78 -20.82 34.50 13.30
C GLU A 78 -20.09 33.28 12.67
N HIS A 79 -18.76 33.28 12.71
CA HIS A 79 -17.95 32.25 12.03
C HIS A 79 -17.34 31.19 12.96
N GLY A 80 -17.76 31.12 14.24
CA GLY A 80 -17.28 30.10 15.19
C GLY A 80 -15.76 30.13 15.43
N THR A 81 -15.14 31.34 15.41
CA THR A 81 -13.71 31.54 15.61
C THR A 81 -13.42 32.31 16.89
N THR A 82 -12.15 32.65 17.15
CA THR A 82 -11.75 33.41 18.34
C THR A 82 -11.24 34.80 18.01
N VAL A 83 -11.55 35.79 18.85
CA VAL A 83 -11.04 37.15 18.74
C VAL A 83 -9.51 37.18 18.67
N ARG A 84 -8.82 36.33 19.43
CA ARG A 84 -7.36 36.18 19.39
C ARG A 84 -6.85 35.76 18.02
N ARG A 85 -7.53 34.87 17.34
CA ARG A 85 -7.18 34.41 15.98
C ARG A 85 -7.38 35.54 14.99
N LEU A 86 -8.51 36.27 15.04
CA LEU A 86 -8.81 37.39 14.17
C LEU A 86 -7.80 38.53 14.34
N ARG A 87 -7.45 38.90 15.58
CA ARG A 87 -6.44 39.89 15.88
C ARG A 87 -5.09 39.55 15.23
N ARG A 88 -4.63 38.29 15.39
CA ARG A 88 -3.38 37.84 14.79
C ARG A 88 -3.41 37.89 13.26
N LEU A 89 -4.50 37.49 12.62
CA LEU A 89 -4.66 37.53 11.18
C LEU A 89 -4.71 38.98 10.67
N TYR A 90 -5.38 39.88 11.41
CA TYR A 90 -5.50 41.27 11.05
C TYR A 90 -4.14 41.98 11.12
N HIS A 91 -3.38 41.78 12.20
CA HIS A 91 -2.02 42.34 12.32
C HIS A 91 -1.09 41.82 11.22
N ALA A 92 -1.14 40.48 10.96
CA ALA A 92 -0.35 39.89 9.88
C ALA A 92 -0.70 40.48 8.50
N TYR A 93 -2.00 40.74 8.24
CA TYR A 93 -2.42 41.40 7.01
C TYR A 93 -1.93 42.83 6.91
N LEU A 94 -2.03 43.60 7.97
CA LEU A 94 -1.54 44.99 8.00
C LEU A 94 -0.03 45.06 7.77
N ALA A 95 0.74 44.14 8.40
CA ALA A 95 2.20 44.08 8.28
C ALA A 95 2.69 43.62 6.89
N HIS A 96 2.05 42.63 6.31
CA HIS A 96 2.56 41.94 5.12
C HIS A 96 1.72 42.13 3.85
N GLY A 97 0.58 42.79 3.95
CA GLY A 97 -0.38 42.94 2.82
C GLY A 97 -0.96 41.60 2.33
N SER A 98 -0.72 40.48 3.04
CA SER A 98 -1.17 39.16 2.66
C SER A 98 -1.42 38.28 3.88
N LEU A 99 -2.33 37.31 3.74
CA LEU A 99 -2.66 36.29 4.78
C LEU A 99 -1.96 34.95 4.52
N THR A 100 -0.71 34.97 4.08
CA THR A 100 0.12 33.79 3.99
C THR A 100 0.36 33.21 5.38
N LYS A 101 0.47 31.89 5.49
CA LYS A 101 1.13 31.32 6.67
C LYS A 101 2.55 31.88 6.68
N GLY A 102 2.94 32.54 7.74
CA GLY A 102 4.33 32.94 7.94
C GLY A 102 5.25 31.77 7.60
N LYS A 103 6.42 32.05 7.00
CA LYS A 103 7.45 30.99 6.84
C LYS A 103 7.58 30.26 8.17
N PRO A 104 7.71 28.95 8.15
CA PRO A 104 8.15 28.25 9.36
C PRO A 104 9.41 28.98 9.83
N ARG A 105 9.46 29.38 11.11
CA ARG A 105 10.69 29.91 11.70
C ARG A 105 11.85 29.06 11.19
N GLU A 106 12.81 29.65 10.48
CA GLU A 106 14.09 29.01 10.26
C GLU A 106 14.66 28.72 11.65
N SER A 107 14.52 27.46 12.09
CA SER A 107 15.17 27.05 13.30
C SER A 107 16.66 27.10 13.00
N THR A 108 17.36 27.96 13.70
CA THR A 108 18.80 27.95 13.78
C THR A 108 19.29 26.50 13.83
N ARG A 109 20.02 26.09 12.76
CA ARG A 109 20.61 24.74 12.60
C ARG A 109 19.66 23.61 12.99
N ARG A 110 18.82 23.18 12.06
CA ARG A 110 18.13 21.89 12.21
C ARG A 110 19.20 20.80 12.19
N PRO A 111 19.23 19.96 13.22
CA PRO A 111 20.08 18.78 13.18
C PRO A 111 19.71 17.99 11.91
N ASP A 112 20.70 17.39 11.26
CA ASP A 112 20.46 16.61 10.04
C ASP A 112 19.81 15.25 10.40
N TYR A 113 18.53 15.33 10.77
CA TYR A 113 17.73 14.15 11.06
C TYR A 113 17.58 13.25 9.85
N GLU A 114 17.61 13.80 8.62
CA GLU A 114 17.48 13.02 7.41
C GLU A 114 18.67 12.08 7.24
N ALA A 115 19.90 12.59 7.34
CA ALA A 115 21.10 11.78 7.25
C ALA A 115 21.14 10.67 8.30
N ALA A 116 20.77 11.00 9.53
CA ALA A 116 20.71 10.01 10.62
C ALA A 116 19.63 8.93 10.38
N ILE A 117 18.43 9.31 9.92
CA ILE A 117 17.37 8.36 9.62
C ILE A 117 17.79 7.46 8.47
N ARG A 118 18.36 8.00 7.41
CA ARG A 118 18.85 7.20 6.28
C ARG A 118 19.98 6.24 6.70
N LYS A 119 20.91 6.72 7.51
CA LYS A 119 22.07 5.94 7.96
C LYS A 119 21.72 4.82 8.93
N TYR A 120 20.87 5.09 9.92
CA TYR A 120 20.65 4.19 11.05
C TYR A 120 19.31 3.46 11.00
N TYR A 121 18.27 4.07 10.43
CA TYR A 121 16.94 3.47 10.38
C TYR A 121 16.66 2.79 9.04
N PHE A 122 17.12 3.35 7.89
CA PHE A 122 17.02 2.73 6.57
C PHE A 122 18.14 1.70 6.40
N SER A 123 18.08 0.65 7.17
CA SER A 123 19.15 -0.35 7.26
C SER A 123 18.57 -1.75 7.39
N ALA A 124 19.20 -2.72 6.73
CA ALA A 124 18.86 -4.13 6.81
C ALA A 124 18.99 -4.70 8.25
N LYS A 125 19.69 -4.00 9.14
CA LYS A 125 19.79 -4.37 10.57
C LYS A 125 18.49 -4.20 11.34
N ARG A 126 17.46 -3.58 10.73
CA ARG A 126 16.11 -3.39 11.28
C ARG A 126 16.08 -2.75 12.68
N GLY A 127 17.04 -1.89 12.99
CA GLY A 127 17.04 -1.11 14.22
C GLY A 127 15.74 -0.31 14.41
N SER A 128 15.37 -0.04 15.67
CA SER A 128 14.21 0.79 15.96
C SER A 128 14.48 2.26 15.61
N LEU A 129 13.40 3.05 15.41
CA LEU A 129 13.54 4.49 15.21
C LEU A 129 14.18 5.15 16.46
N ARG A 130 13.92 4.59 17.64
CA ARG A 130 14.52 5.02 18.91
C ARG A 130 16.04 4.78 18.92
N THR A 131 16.47 3.60 18.48
CA THR A 131 17.90 3.28 18.33
C THR A 131 18.59 4.24 17.35
N ALA A 132 17.93 4.57 16.24
CA ALA A 132 18.48 5.54 15.28
C ALA A 132 18.67 6.93 15.90
N TYR A 133 17.71 7.37 16.73
CA TYR A 133 17.86 8.62 17.48
C TYR A 133 19.02 8.55 18.50
N GLU A 134 19.16 7.46 19.24
CA GLU A 134 20.24 7.30 20.20
C GLU A 134 21.60 7.33 19.53
N LEU A 135 21.75 6.63 18.39
CA LEU A 135 22.98 6.67 17.60
C LEU A 135 23.25 8.07 17.01
N PHE A 136 22.21 8.79 16.61
CA PHE A 136 22.33 10.17 16.19
C PHE A 136 22.86 11.08 17.31
N ILE A 137 22.35 10.94 18.54
CA ILE A 137 22.84 11.69 19.69
C ILE A 137 24.28 11.34 19.99
N LEU A 138 24.63 10.05 19.99
CA LEU A 138 25.98 9.59 20.22
C LEU A 138 26.98 10.13 19.18
N GLU A 139 26.59 10.20 17.90
CA GLU A 139 27.49 10.67 16.85
C GLU A 139 27.69 12.19 16.84
N HIS A 140 26.60 12.95 17.07
CA HIS A 140 26.61 14.41 16.85
C HIS A 140 26.64 15.25 18.13
N TYR A 141 26.27 14.68 19.26
CA TYR A 141 26.11 15.39 20.53
C TYR A 141 26.94 14.79 21.68
N THR A 142 27.88 13.89 21.36
CA THR A 142 28.79 13.33 22.36
C THR A 142 30.21 13.76 22.06
N ASN A 143 30.90 14.30 23.06
CA ASN A 143 32.31 14.63 22.99
C ASN A 143 33.04 13.92 24.13
N GLN A 144 34.08 13.13 23.82
CA GLN A 144 34.87 12.33 24.81
C GLN A 144 34.00 11.50 25.76
N GLY A 145 32.88 10.94 25.27
CA GLY A 145 31.98 10.10 26.06
C GLY A 145 30.94 10.89 26.90
N VAL A 146 30.94 12.22 26.86
CA VAL A 146 29.97 13.07 27.57
C VAL A 146 28.96 13.62 26.57
N ILE A 147 27.68 13.44 26.86
CA ILE A 147 26.58 13.97 26.03
C ILE A 147 26.40 15.45 26.38
N ALA A 148 26.19 16.29 25.36
CA ALA A 148 25.95 17.72 25.52
C ALA A 148 24.64 17.98 26.29
N ASP A 149 24.60 19.07 27.07
CA ASP A 149 23.43 19.45 27.86
C ASP A 149 22.22 19.81 26.98
N GLU A 150 22.44 20.39 25.81
CA GLU A 150 21.39 20.72 24.85
C GLU A 150 21.37 19.71 23.67
N ILE A 151 20.48 18.76 23.77
CA ILE A 151 20.24 17.77 22.69
C ILE A 151 18.85 17.95 22.10
N PRO A 152 18.66 17.66 20.79
CA PRO A 152 17.36 17.62 20.19
C PRO A 152 16.46 16.60 20.86
N SER A 153 15.20 16.95 21.14
CA SER A 153 14.29 16.03 21.81
C SER A 153 13.88 14.85 20.90
N TRP A 154 13.67 13.68 21.50
CA TRP A 154 13.08 12.52 20.83
C TRP A 154 11.78 12.85 20.08
N SER A 155 10.92 13.67 20.69
CA SER A 155 9.66 14.11 20.09
C SER A 155 9.88 14.86 18.77
N SER A 156 10.89 15.73 18.71
CA SER A 156 11.26 16.46 17.48
C SER A 156 11.73 15.51 16.38
N PHE A 157 12.64 14.58 16.69
CA PHE A 157 13.16 13.57 15.76
C PHE A 157 12.04 12.66 15.22
N ARG A 158 11.19 12.14 16.12
CA ARG A 158 10.04 11.31 15.77
C ARG A 158 9.04 12.06 14.88
N THR A 159 8.71 13.31 15.21
CA THR A 159 7.80 14.14 14.41
C THR A 159 8.36 14.39 13.02
N TYR A 160 9.66 14.64 12.90
CA TYR A 160 10.34 14.79 11.62
C TYR A 160 10.21 13.51 10.77
N TYR A 161 10.50 12.34 11.34
CA TYR A 161 10.35 11.06 10.65
C TYR A 161 8.92 10.86 10.12
N PHE A 162 7.89 11.00 10.95
CA PHE A 162 6.51 10.80 10.54
C PHE A 162 6.04 11.78 9.48
N ARG A 163 6.59 12.99 9.46
CA ARG A 163 6.24 14.01 8.47
C ARG A 163 6.85 13.75 7.10
N HIS A 164 8.06 13.19 7.06
CA HIS A 164 8.86 13.13 5.83
C HIS A 164 9.10 11.72 5.30
N PHE A 165 9.00 10.69 6.16
CA PHE A 165 9.43 9.32 5.82
C PHE A 165 8.42 8.23 6.16
N ARG A 166 7.26 8.56 6.72
CA ARG A 166 6.28 7.54 7.12
C ARG A 166 5.94 6.59 5.97
N ASP A 167 5.61 7.15 4.81
CA ASP A 167 5.12 6.42 3.65
C ASP A 167 6.18 6.36 2.53
N ASN A 168 7.47 6.38 2.89
CA ASN A 168 8.55 6.37 1.92
C ASN A 168 8.90 4.94 1.51
N PRO A 169 8.73 4.57 0.22
CA PRO A 169 9.06 3.24 -0.28
C PRO A 169 10.52 2.82 -0.05
N GLN A 170 11.45 3.78 -0.08
CA GLN A 170 12.88 3.51 0.14
C GLN A 170 13.17 2.95 1.53
N LYS A 171 12.35 3.30 2.53
CA LYS A 171 12.44 2.75 3.89
C LYS A 171 12.23 1.23 3.87
N GLU A 172 11.15 0.77 3.25
CA GLU A 172 10.80 -0.66 3.17
C GLU A 172 11.87 -1.42 2.36
N ILE A 173 12.27 -0.87 1.21
CA ILE A 173 13.30 -1.46 0.36
C ILE A 173 14.63 -1.61 1.11
N ALA A 174 15.05 -0.58 1.85
CA ALA A 174 16.31 -0.62 2.60
C ALA A 174 16.26 -1.59 3.79
N ARG A 175 15.10 -1.78 4.42
CA ARG A 175 14.93 -2.64 5.60
C ARG A 175 14.64 -4.09 5.25
N GLU A 176 13.85 -4.34 4.24
CA GLU A 176 13.31 -5.66 3.90
C GLU A 176 13.80 -6.20 2.55
N GLY A 177 14.38 -5.33 1.75
CA GLY A 177 14.83 -5.66 0.40
C GLY A 177 13.77 -5.37 -0.65
N LEU A 178 14.24 -5.19 -1.88
CA LEU A 178 13.39 -4.85 -3.03
C LEU A 178 12.32 -5.93 -3.30
N THR A 179 12.68 -7.19 -3.17
CA THR A 179 11.77 -8.32 -3.42
C THR A 179 10.61 -8.34 -2.42
N ALA A 180 10.89 -8.13 -1.13
CA ALA A 180 9.86 -8.07 -0.10
C ALA A 180 8.94 -6.85 -0.29
N TYR A 181 9.52 -5.69 -0.65
CA TYR A 181 8.73 -4.50 -0.99
C TYR A 181 7.82 -4.74 -2.19
N GLN A 182 8.34 -5.33 -3.27
CA GLN A 182 7.55 -5.62 -4.47
C GLN A 182 6.39 -6.58 -4.20
N ARG A 183 6.60 -7.54 -3.29
CA ARG A 183 5.58 -8.52 -2.92
C ARG A 183 4.50 -7.95 -2.00
N ASN A 184 4.88 -7.18 -0.97
CA ASN A 184 3.99 -6.87 0.14
C ASN A 184 3.52 -5.41 0.20
N ASN A 185 4.33 -4.47 -0.31
CA ASN A 185 4.16 -3.04 -0.02
C ASN A 185 4.05 -2.16 -1.27
N ARG A 186 4.25 -2.72 -2.48
CA ARG A 186 4.11 -1.97 -3.71
C ARG A 186 2.65 -1.59 -3.95
N PRO A 187 2.34 -0.34 -4.34
CA PRO A 187 1.00 0.02 -4.78
C PRO A 187 0.57 -0.86 -5.96
N LEU A 188 -0.62 -1.45 -5.87
CA LEU A 188 -1.19 -2.26 -6.93
C LEU A 188 -1.85 -1.32 -7.95
N TYR A 189 -1.38 -1.40 -9.21
CA TYR A 189 -1.95 -0.68 -10.34
C TYR A 189 -2.40 -1.70 -11.37
N GLY A 190 -3.63 -1.66 -11.76
CA GLY A 190 -4.19 -2.53 -12.78
C GLY A 190 -5.59 -2.98 -12.44
N SER A 191 -6.21 -3.66 -13.40
CA SER A 191 -7.52 -4.28 -13.25
C SER A 191 -7.47 -5.66 -13.88
N ALA A 192 -7.92 -6.69 -13.15
CA ALA A 192 -8.17 -8.01 -13.72
C ALA A 192 -9.23 -7.96 -14.83
N MET A 193 -9.95 -6.84 -14.96
CA MET A 193 -10.96 -6.63 -15.99
C MET A 193 -10.39 -6.60 -17.42
N GLN A 194 -9.11 -6.25 -17.59
CA GLN A 194 -8.49 -6.22 -18.94
C GLN A 194 -8.45 -7.59 -19.62
N TYR A 195 -8.54 -8.69 -18.85
CA TYR A 195 -8.54 -10.06 -19.36
C TYR A 195 -9.95 -10.67 -19.50
N ARG A 196 -11.01 -9.91 -19.20
CA ARG A 196 -12.40 -10.40 -19.19
C ARG A 196 -13.15 -10.20 -20.51
N GLU A 197 -12.44 -9.83 -21.59
CA GLU A 197 -13.11 -9.49 -22.86
C GLU A 197 -13.56 -10.72 -23.66
N SER A 198 -12.89 -11.87 -23.50
CA SER A 198 -13.23 -13.07 -24.26
C SER A 198 -13.06 -14.36 -23.44
N VAL A 199 -13.97 -15.32 -23.69
CA VAL A 199 -13.86 -16.69 -23.15
C VAL A 199 -12.69 -17.41 -23.85
N GLY A 200 -11.94 -18.23 -23.07
CA GLY A 200 -10.81 -18.99 -23.59
C GLY A 200 -9.43 -18.42 -23.22
N CYS A 201 -9.39 -17.32 -22.47
CA CYS A 201 -8.15 -16.84 -21.87
C CYS A 201 -8.00 -17.45 -20.47
N TYR A 202 -7.04 -18.37 -20.29
CA TYR A 202 -6.88 -19.10 -19.02
C TYR A 202 -5.72 -18.57 -18.21
N GLN A 203 -5.98 -18.22 -16.96
CA GLN A 203 -4.94 -18.05 -15.94
C GLN A 203 -4.60 -19.42 -15.38
N VAL A 204 -3.31 -19.79 -15.43
CA VAL A 204 -2.82 -21.07 -14.90
C VAL A 204 -1.79 -20.80 -13.82
N ASP A 205 -1.93 -21.50 -12.70
CA ASP A 205 -1.00 -21.40 -11.56
C ASP A 205 -0.92 -22.70 -10.79
N GLU A 206 0.13 -22.81 -9.96
CA GLU A 206 0.42 -23.93 -9.07
C GLU A 206 0.32 -23.52 -7.61
N THR A 207 -0.21 -24.40 -6.78
CA THR A 207 -0.09 -24.32 -5.33
C THR A 207 0.21 -25.68 -4.72
N GLN A 208 1.01 -25.70 -3.66
CA GLN A 208 1.18 -26.91 -2.87
C GLN A 208 0.05 -27.01 -1.85
N GLY A 209 -0.70 -28.11 -1.86
CA GLY A 209 -1.79 -28.34 -0.90
C GLY A 209 -1.30 -28.35 0.54
N ASP A 210 -2.05 -27.71 1.44
CA ASP A 210 -1.73 -27.65 2.88
C ASP A 210 -2.19 -28.92 3.63
N ILE A 211 -1.83 -30.08 3.09
CA ILE A 211 -2.17 -31.37 3.65
C ILE A 211 -1.10 -32.41 3.33
N TYR A 212 -0.79 -33.31 4.27
CA TYR A 212 0.01 -34.49 4.03
C TYR A 212 -0.88 -35.68 3.64
N LEU A 213 -0.45 -36.43 2.64
CA LEU A 213 -1.17 -37.58 2.10
C LEU A 213 -0.43 -38.89 2.39
N VAL A 214 -1.17 -39.98 2.37
CA VAL A 214 -0.66 -41.35 2.54
C VAL A 214 -0.76 -42.14 1.26
N SER A 215 0.05 -43.18 1.16
CA SER A 215 0.01 -44.11 0.04
C SER A 215 -1.29 -44.91 0.00
N LYS A 216 -1.87 -45.08 -1.19
CA LYS A 216 -3.04 -45.94 -1.38
C LYS A 216 -2.75 -47.44 -1.16
N TRP A 217 -1.49 -47.83 -1.28
CA TRP A 217 -1.05 -49.20 -1.09
C TRP A 217 -0.73 -49.52 0.36
N ASP A 218 -0.28 -48.57 1.11
CA ASP A 218 0.08 -48.69 2.52
C ASP A 218 -0.14 -47.33 3.23
N ARG A 219 -1.29 -47.21 3.90
CA ARG A 219 -1.69 -45.97 4.59
C ARG A 219 -0.80 -45.59 5.77
N SER A 220 0.12 -46.43 6.17
CA SER A 220 1.13 -46.10 7.17
C SER A 220 2.27 -45.21 6.59
N LYS A 221 2.38 -45.13 5.26
CA LYS A 221 3.41 -44.41 4.56
C LYS A 221 2.92 -43.06 4.06
N VAL A 222 3.48 -42.01 4.59
CA VAL A 222 3.27 -40.65 4.10
C VAL A 222 4.00 -40.45 2.77
N ILE A 223 3.28 -39.98 1.74
CA ILE A 223 3.81 -39.79 0.39
C ILE A 223 4.14 -38.30 0.11
N GLY A 224 3.80 -37.38 1.01
CA GLY A 224 4.11 -35.96 0.90
C GLY A 224 2.87 -35.07 0.79
N ARG A 225 3.07 -33.87 0.29
CA ARG A 225 2.03 -32.89 0.01
C ARG A 225 1.72 -32.91 -1.49
N PRO A 226 0.45 -32.77 -1.89
CA PRO A 226 0.09 -32.71 -3.31
C PRO A 226 0.41 -31.33 -3.89
N ASN A 227 0.74 -31.28 -5.18
CA ASN A 227 0.72 -30.08 -5.99
C ASN A 227 -0.61 -30.01 -6.74
N VAL A 228 -1.23 -28.83 -6.74
CA VAL A 228 -2.51 -28.54 -7.38
C VAL A 228 -2.29 -27.48 -8.43
N TYR A 229 -2.61 -27.77 -9.68
CA TYR A 229 -2.64 -26.80 -10.76
C TYR A 229 -4.10 -26.50 -11.12
N LEU A 230 -4.41 -25.24 -11.29
CA LEU A 230 -5.72 -24.78 -11.77
C LEU A 230 -5.56 -23.97 -13.05
N ALA A 231 -6.50 -24.15 -13.96
CA ALA A 231 -6.71 -23.26 -15.11
C ALA A 231 -8.07 -22.60 -14.97
N ILE A 232 -8.12 -21.27 -14.91
CA ILE A 232 -9.34 -20.48 -14.74
C ILE A 232 -9.53 -19.58 -15.94
N ASP A 233 -10.72 -19.62 -16.54
CA ASP A 233 -11.12 -18.73 -17.60
C ASP A 233 -11.37 -17.31 -17.05
N THR A 234 -10.65 -16.33 -17.57
CA THR A 234 -10.68 -14.96 -17.05
C THR A 234 -11.99 -14.24 -17.32
N ALA A 235 -12.72 -14.63 -18.36
CA ALA A 235 -13.98 -13.99 -18.74
C ALA A 235 -15.16 -14.49 -17.89
N SER A 236 -15.24 -15.81 -17.67
CA SER A 236 -16.33 -16.42 -16.90
C SER A 236 -16.03 -16.62 -15.42
N GLY A 237 -14.74 -16.62 -15.04
CA GLY A 237 -14.29 -17.03 -13.71
C GLY A 237 -14.38 -18.53 -13.45
N LEU A 238 -14.73 -19.32 -14.44
CA LEU A 238 -14.94 -20.77 -14.34
C LEU A 238 -13.62 -21.50 -14.22
N ILE A 239 -13.49 -22.39 -13.26
CA ILE A 239 -12.33 -23.28 -13.16
C ILE A 239 -12.45 -24.30 -14.29
N ALA A 240 -11.64 -24.11 -15.35
CA ALA A 240 -11.69 -24.89 -16.57
C ALA A 240 -10.89 -26.19 -16.46
N GLY A 241 -9.77 -26.20 -15.75
CA GLY A 241 -8.88 -27.35 -15.64
C GLY A 241 -8.31 -27.55 -14.25
N LEU A 242 -8.01 -28.81 -13.96
CA LEU A 242 -7.44 -29.29 -12.70
C LEU A 242 -6.36 -30.33 -12.95
N TYR A 243 -5.26 -30.24 -12.22
CA TYR A 243 -4.36 -31.36 -11.95
C TYR A 243 -4.06 -31.44 -10.46
N VAL A 244 -4.08 -32.64 -9.91
CA VAL A 244 -3.64 -32.93 -8.54
C VAL A 244 -2.67 -34.08 -8.60
N GLY A 245 -1.47 -33.91 -8.09
CA GLY A 245 -0.43 -34.92 -8.13
C GLY A 245 0.70 -34.65 -7.16
N LEU A 246 1.70 -35.53 -7.13
CA LEU A 246 2.92 -35.31 -6.33
C LEU A 246 4.02 -34.63 -7.15
N ASP A 247 3.90 -34.68 -8.47
CA ASP A 247 4.84 -34.04 -9.38
C ASP A 247 4.47 -32.59 -9.59
N ALA A 248 5.49 -31.75 -9.74
CA ALA A 248 5.38 -30.35 -10.14
C ALA A 248 6.04 -30.17 -11.53
N GLY A 249 5.83 -29.00 -12.12
CA GLY A 249 6.51 -28.59 -13.35
C GLY A 249 5.70 -28.82 -14.63
N GLU A 250 6.39 -28.76 -15.76
CA GLU A 250 5.80 -28.70 -17.10
C GLU A 250 4.79 -29.83 -17.38
N THR A 251 5.08 -31.05 -16.96
CA THR A 251 4.18 -32.20 -17.18
C THR A 251 2.85 -32.07 -16.43
N ALA A 252 2.91 -31.59 -15.18
CA ALA A 252 1.73 -31.35 -14.35
C ALA A 252 0.85 -30.22 -14.93
N MET A 253 1.50 -29.14 -15.37
CA MET A 253 0.82 -28.03 -16.06
C MET A 253 0.14 -28.49 -17.35
N MET A 254 0.83 -29.27 -18.19
CA MET A 254 0.25 -29.82 -19.42
C MET A 254 -0.94 -30.74 -19.11
N ALA A 255 -0.87 -31.55 -18.04
CA ALA A 255 -1.99 -32.36 -17.60
C ALA A 255 -3.20 -31.52 -17.14
N CYS A 256 -2.96 -30.39 -16.49
CA CYS A 256 -4.01 -29.41 -16.13
C CYS A 256 -4.67 -28.82 -17.39
N ILE A 257 -3.89 -28.40 -18.39
CA ILE A 257 -4.41 -27.89 -19.67
C ILE A 257 -5.16 -28.98 -20.42
N ALA A 258 -4.64 -30.20 -20.48
CA ALA A 258 -5.33 -31.33 -21.08
C ALA A 258 -6.66 -31.62 -20.38
N ASN A 259 -6.70 -31.56 -19.05
CA ASN A 259 -7.95 -31.68 -18.29
C ASN A 259 -8.91 -30.53 -18.67
N ALA A 260 -8.44 -29.29 -18.85
CA ALA A 260 -9.28 -28.16 -19.25
C ALA A 260 -10.00 -28.42 -20.60
N THR A 261 -9.39 -29.20 -21.49
CA THR A 261 -9.93 -29.48 -22.84
C THR A 261 -10.87 -30.66 -22.91
N MET A 262 -10.79 -31.60 -21.94
CA MET A 262 -11.54 -32.84 -21.99
C MET A 262 -12.95 -32.74 -21.40
N ASP A 263 -13.79 -33.72 -21.71
CA ASP A 263 -15.06 -33.92 -21.02
C ASP A 263 -14.80 -34.31 -19.56
N LYS A 264 -15.42 -33.61 -18.63
CA LYS A 264 -15.21 -33.80 -17.20
C LYS A 264 -15.95 -34.99 -16.62
N THR A 265 -16.98 -35.49 -17.32
CA THR A 265 -17.78 -36.64 -16.82
C THR A 265 -16.93 -37.87 -16.64
N ALA A 266 -16.13 -38.26 -17.66
CA ALA A 266 -15.22 -39.41 -17.57
C ALA A 266 -14.12 -39.17 -16.52
N TYR A 267 -13.59 -37.96 -16.41
CA TYR A 267 -12.59 -37.63 -15.40
C TYR A 267 -13.17 -37.78 -13.98
N CYS A 268 -14.34 -37.20 -13.71
CA CYS A 268 -15.00 -37.30 -12.40
C CYS A 268 -15.43 -38.70 -12.04
N ALA A 269 -15.88 -39.48 -13.02
CA ALA A 269 -16.25 -40.88 -12.81
C ALA A 269 -15.07 -41.74 -12.30
N ALA A 270 -13.84 -41.46 -12.70
CA ALA A 270 -12.64 -42.13 -12.18
C ALA A 270 -12.43 -41.92 -10.67
N TYR A 271 -13.03 -40.88 -10.09
CA TYR A 271 -13.03 -40.58 -8.65
C TYR A 271 -14.36 -40.89 -7.96
N GLY A 272 -15.25 -41.64 -8.63
CA GLY A 272 -16.56 -42.05 -8.11
C GLY A 272 -17.59 -40.91 -8.06
N ILE A 273 -17.38 -39.84 -8.82
CA ILE A 273 -18.28 -38.67 -8.86
C ILE A 273 -19.11 -38.73 -10.14
N ASP A 274 -20.44 -38.82 -9.96
CA ASP A 274 -21.41 -38.73 -11.06
C ASP A 274 -21.68 -37.27 -11.36
N LEU A 275 -21.13 -36.77 -12.48
CA LEU A 275 -21.17 -35.36 -12.87
C LEU A 275 -22.16 -35.14 -14.01
N SER A 276 -23.10 -34.19 -13.82
CA SER A 276 -23.84 -33.64 -14.97
C SER A 276 -22.93 -32.77 -15.82
N PRO A 277 -22.94 -32.88 -17.16
CA PRO A 277 -22.13 -32.01 -18.04
C PRO A 277 -22.34 -30.50 -17.81
N ALA A 278 -23.50 -30.11 -17.28
CA ALA A 278 -23.82 -28.73 -16.95
C ALA A 278 -23.10 -28.21 -15.69
N ASP A 279 -22.68 -29.14 -14.80
CA ASP A 279 -22.03 -28.75 -13.52
C ASP A 279 -20.56 -28.35 -13.68
N TRP A 280 -19.91 -28.82 -14.75
CA TRP A 280 -18.54 -28.41 -15.13
C TRP A 280 -18.46 -28.36 -16.67
N PRO A 281 -19.01 -27.32 -17.29
CA PRO A 281 -19.22 -27.27 -18.74
C PRO A 281 -17.97 -26.95 -19.54
N SER A 282 -16.86 -26.59 -18.90
CA SER A 282 -15.64 -26.20 -19.61
C SER A 282 -15.05 -27.35 -20.43
N ARG A 283 -14.88 -27.09 -21.70
CA ARG A 283 -14.17 -27.95 -22.66
C ARG A 283 -13.67 -27.07 -23.81
N GLY A 284 -12.57 -27.47 -24.37
CA GLY A 284 -11.96 -26.76 -25.50
C GLY A 284 -10.62 -26.18 -25.17
N LEU A 285 -9.84 -25.96 -26.22
CA LEU A 285 -8.51 -25.37 -26.12
C LEU A 285 -8.62 -23.90 -25.72
N PRO A 286 -7.72 -23.40 -24.86
CA PRO A 286 -7.63 -21.95 -24.65
C PRO A 286 -7.14 -21.25 -25.92
N SER A 287 -7.57 -20.02 -26.12
CA SER A 287 -6.97 -19.12 -27.10
C SER A 287 -5.69 -18.47 -26.56
N GLU A 288 -5.65 -18.27 -25.23
CA GLU A 288 -4.53 -17.64 -24.53
C GLU A 288 -4.28 -18.29 -23.18
N ILE A 289 -3.02 -18.41 -22.78
CA ILE A 289 -2.59 -18.84 -21.46
C ILE A 289 -1.79 -17.74 -20.79
N ILE A 290 -2.24 -17.31 -19.62
CA ILE A 290 -1.54 -16.35 -18.75
C ILE A 290 -0.93 -17.12 -17.60
N SER A 291 0.38 -16.99 -17.43
CA SER A 291 1.12 -17.64 -16.34
C SER A 291 2.26 -16.75 -15.84
N ASP A 292 2.84 -17.08 -14.70
CA ASP A 292 4.08 -16.45 -14.28
C ASP A 292 5.28 -16.98 -15.12
N ARG A 293 6.49 -16.54 -14.76
CA ARG A 293 7.72 -17.02 -15.40
C ARG A 293 8.36 -18.19 -14.66
N GLY A 294 7.56 -19.01 -13.99
CA GLY A 294 8.05 -20.26 -13.42
C GLY A 294 8.76 -21.14 -14.48
N GLY A 295 9.72 -21.94 -14.04
CA GLY A 295 10.48 -22.80 -14.97
C GLY A 295 9.60 -23.73 -15.81
N GLU A 296 8.46 -24.16 -15.27
CA GLU A 296 7.45 -25.00 -15.92
C GLU A 296 6.74 -24.30 -17.08
N PHE A 297 6.63 -22.97 -17.03
CA PHE A 297 5.97 -22.16 -18.05
C PHE A 297 6.93 -21.71 -19.17
N VAL A 298 8.24 -21.93 -19.00
CA VAL A 298 9.26 -21.59 -20.00
C VAL A 298 9.73 -22.85 -20.75
N GLY A 299 9.20 -24.02 -20.38
CA GLY A 299 9.57 -25.31 -20.97
C GLY A 299 9.31 -25.42 -22.47
N ASN A 300 10.09 -26.29 -23.12
CA ASN A 300 9.98 -26.49 -24.58
C ASN A 300 8.65 -27.10 -25.00
N ARG A 301 8.10 -28.03 -24.18
CA ARG A 301 6.88 -28.76 -24.52
C ARG A 301 5.64 -27.86 -24.50
N ILE A 302 5.54 -26.94 -23.54
CA ILE A 302 4.44 -25.98 -23.52
C ILE A 302 4.54 -25.01 -24.71
N ASN A 303 5.74 -24.63 -25.11
CA ASN A 303 5.95 -23.85 -26.33
C ASN A 303 5.50 -24.60 -27.59
N GLU A 304 5.88 -25.86 -27.73
CA GLU A 304 5.46 -26.71 -28.83
C GLU A 304 3.92 -26.87 -28.86
N LEU A 305 3.29 -27.09 -27.71
CA LEU A 305 1.84 -27.17 -27.59
C LEU A 305 1.17 -25.87 -28.05
N CYS A 306 1.65 -24.73 -27.57
CA CYS A 306 1.11 -23.43 -27.95
C CYS A 306 1.27 -23.16 -29.46
N ILE A 307 2.41 -23.47 -30.05
CA ILE A 307 2.65 -23.33 -31.49
C ILE A 307 1.75 -24.27 -32.29
N CYS A 308 1.66 -25.56 -31.92
CA CYS A 308 0.88 -26.54 -32.63
C CYS A 308 -0.62 -26.24 -32.66
N TYR A 309 -1.15 -25.67 -31.59
CA TYR A 309 -2.59 -25.39 -31.44
C TYR A 309 -2.96 -23.93 -31.61
N GLY A 310 -2.01 -23.03 -31.93
CA GLY A 310 -2.27 -21.61 -32.12
C GLY A 310 -2.71 -20.90 -30.83
N ILE A 311 -2.14 -21.32 -29.67
CA ILE A 311 -2.46 -20.74 -28.36
C ILE A 311 -1.48 -19.59 -28.09
N ASP A 312 -1.99 -18.40 -27.84
CA ASP A 312 -1.19 -17.28 -27.41
C ASP A 312 -0.71 -17.47 -25.96
N ARG A 313 0.48 -16.99 -25.67
CA ARG A 313 1.07 -17.13 -24.33
C ARG A 313 1.55 -15.81 -23.77
N GLN A 314 1.01 -15.41 -22.63
CA GLN A 314 1.43 -14.25 -21.89
C GLN A 314 2.16 -14.68 -20.60
N ALA A 315 3.48 -14.45 -20.57
CA ALA A 315 4.28 -14.63 -19.37
C ALA A 315 4.30 -13.32 -18.55
N LEU A 316 3.74 -13.34 -17.37
CA LEU A 316 3.69 -12.17 -16.50
C LEU A 316 5.08 -11.82 -15.93
N PRO A 317 5.38 -10.54 -15.69
CA PRO A 317 6.60 -10.15 -15.00
C PRO A 317 6.67 -10.75 -13.59
N PRO A 318 7.85 -11.11 -13.09
CA PRO A 318 7.99 -11.66 -11.74
C PRO A 318 7.48 -10.68 -10.68
N PHE A 319 6.91 -11.22 -9.60
CA PHE A 319 6.35 -10.48 -8.46
C PHE A 319 5.15 -9.59 -8.78
N ARG A 320 4.34 -9.98 -9.76
CA ARG A 320 3.08 -9.33 -10.10
C ARG A 320 1.89 -10.24 -9.80
N ALA A 321 1.72 -10.61 -8.53
CA ALA A 321 0.57 -11.38 -8.05
C ALA A 321 -0.77 -10.71 -8.41
N GLU A 322 -0.79 -9.37 -8.47
CA GLU A 322 -1.97 -8.60 -8.88
C GLU A 322 -2.49 -8.91 -10.28
N GLU A 323 -1.72 -9.57 -11.10
CA GLU A 323 -2.13 -9.94 -12.47
C GLU A 323 -2.76 -11.34 -12.56
N LYS A 324 -2.74 -12.12 -11.43
CA LYS A 324 -3.38 -13.46 -11.33
C LYS A 324 -4.39 -13.59 -10.18
N PRO A 325 -5.22 -12.59 -9.88
CA PRO A 325 -6.07 -12.61 -8.69
C PRO A 325 -7.14 -13.71 -8.71
N LEU A 326 -7.56 -14.15 -9.91
CA LEU A 326 -8.62 -15.16 -10.05
C LEU A 326 -8.13 -16.52 -9.64
N VAL A 327 -6.99 -16.98 -10.17
CA VAL A 327 -6.46 -18.31 -9.88
C VAL A 327 -5.94 -18.39 -8.44
N GLU A 328 -5.29 -17.36 -7.93
CA GLU A 328 -4.85 -17.29 -6.53
C GLU A 328 -6.05 -17.36 -5.57
N ARG A 329 -7.09 -16.57 -5.82
CA ARG A 329 -8.30 -16.59 -4.99
C ARG A 329 -9.02 -17.94 -5.02
N ALA A 330 -9.09 -18.60 -6.18
CA ALA A 330 -9.70 -19.91 -6.27
C ALA A 330 -8.88 -21.00 -5.53
N MET A 331 -7.55 -20.92 -5.58
CA MET A 331 -6.67 -21.79 -4.81
C MET A 331 -6.88 -21.61 -3.31
N ASP A 332 -6.96 -20.37 -2.83
CA ASP A 332 -7.27 -20.08 -1.43
C ASP A 332 -8.63 -20.66 -1.02
N LEU A 333 -9.66 -20.43 -1.81
CA LEU A 333 -11.01 -20.96 -1.54
C LEU A 333 -11.04 -22.47 -1.49
N ILE A 334 -10.32 -23.16 -2.39
CA ILE A 334 -10.19 -24.62 -2.36
C ILE A 334 -9.51 -25.08 -1.06
N GLN A 335 -8.40 -24.43 -0.68
CA GLN A 335 -7.70 -24.79 0.54
C GLN A 335 -8.54 -24.50 1.79
N GLU A 336 -9.21 -23.36 1.86
CA GLU A 336 -10.10 -22.99 2.97
C GLU A 336 -11.28 -23.97 3.11
N SER A 337 -11.82 -24.46 2.00
CA SER A 337 -13.00 -25.35 1.99
C SER A 337 -12.79 -26.64 2.76
N TYR A 338 -11.60 -27.23 2.70
CA TYR A 338 -11.32 -28.51 3.37
C TYR A 338 -10.59 -28.36 4.71
N LYS A 339 -9.88 -27.25 4.96
CA LYS A 339 -9.07 -27.08 6.16
C LYS A 339 -9.84 -27.30 7.46
N SER A 340 -11.05 -26.73 7.57
CA SER A 340 -11.86 -26.88 8.78
C SER A 340 -12.40 -28.31 8.98
N MET A 341 -12.83 -28.94 7.90
CA MET A 341 -13.42 -30.30 7.94
C MET A 341 -12.38 -31.40 8.16
N LEU A 342 -11.18 -31.19 7.65
CA LEU A 342 -10.09 -32.16 7.71
C LEU A 342 -9.04 -31.85 8.78
N ARG A 343 -9.33 -30.94 9.68
CA ARG A 343 -8.45 -30.61 10.83
C ARG A 343 -8.16 -31.90 11.63
N GLY A 344 -6.86 -32.12 11.92
CA GLY A 344 -6.42 -33.37 12.58
C GLY A 344 -6.30 -34.58 11.66
N ARG A 345 -6.42 -34.40 10.34
CA ARG A 345 -6.29 -35.44 9.32
C ARG A 345 -5.16 -35.18 8.31
N GLY A 346 -4.04 -34.62 8.82
CA GLY A 346 -2.87 -34.29 8.02
C GLY A 346 -2.86 -32.85 7.48
N VAL A 347 -3.91 -32.08 7.72
CA VAL A 347 -3.98 -30.65 7.35
C VAL A 347 -3.03 -29.83 8.20
N ILE A 348 -2.24 -29.02 7.53
CA ILE A 348 -1.22 -28.15 8.11
C ILE A 348 -1.91 -26.91 8.72
N GLY A 349 -1.67 -26.65 9.99
CA GLY A 349 -2.19 -25.48 10.71
C GLY A 349 -1.24 -24.30 10.69
N ASP A 350 -1.68 -23.20 11.29
CA ASP A 350 -0.94 -21.91 11.34
C ASP A 350 0.28 -21.95 12.27
N ASP A 351 0.43 -23.00 13.09
CA ASP A 351 1.56 -23.23 14.01
C ASP A 351 2.83 -23.76 13.32
N VAL A 352 2.81 -23.91 12.00
CA VAL A 352 3.98 -24.34 11.21
C VAL A 352 5.12 -23.34 11.37
N GLY A 353 6.24 -23.84 11.89
CA GLY A 353 7.44 -23.04 12.19
C GLY A 353 7.60 -22.69 13.66
N GLU A 354 6.61 -22.95 14.51
CA GLU A 354 6.78 -22.84 15.95
C GLU A 354 7.58 -24.03 16.52
N ARG A 355 8.28 -23.79 17.62
CA ARG A 355 9.13 -24.83 18.26
C ARG A 355 8.37 -26.08 18.69
N TRP A 356 7.07 -25.95 18.95
CA TRP A 356 6.14 -26.99 19.39
C TRP A 356 5.07 -27.34 18.34
N ALA A 357 5.31 -26.98 17.09
CA ALA A 357 4.38 -27.30 16.00
C ALA A 357 4.06 -28.80 15.94
N THR A 358 2.81 -29.07 15.65
CA THR A 358 2.33 -30.44 15.47
C THR A 358 3.02 -31.08 14.26
N ASP A 359 3.46 -32.33 14.39
CA ASP A 359 3.92 -33.13 13.24
C ASP A 359 2.70 -33.63 12.46
N TYR A 360 2.20 -32.82 11.54
CA TYR A 360 1.01 -33.10 10.73
C TYR A 360 1.13 -34.35 9.86
N ARG A 361 2.36 -34.82 9.59
CA ARG A 361 2.59 -36.11 8.86
C ARG A 361 2.01 -37.26 9.60
N LYS A 362 2.06 -37.26 10.93
CA LYS A 362 1.50 -38.33 11.78
C LYS A 362 -0.02 -38.39 11.79
N GLN A 363 -0.66 -37.32 11.34
CA GLN A 363 -2.10 -37.16 11.26
C GLN A 363 -2.63 -37.47 9.85
N ALA A 364 -1.75 -37.70 8.87
CA ALA A 364 -2.13 -37.95 7.49
C ALA A 364 -2.90 -39.28 7.36
N ILE A 365 -4.06 -39.23 6.70
CA ILE A 365 -4.92 -40.41 6.50
C ILE A 365 -5.50 -40.50 5.08
N LEU A 366 -5.53 -39.40 4.34
CA LEU A 366 -6.11 -39.35 2.99
C LEU A 366 -5.09 -39.77 1.94
N THR A 367 -5.55 -40.51 0.97
CA THR A 367 -4.81 -40.84 -0.26
C THR A 367 -4.92 -39.68 -1.26
N LEU A 368 -4.11 -39.72 -2.31
CA LEU A 368 -4.16 -38.74 -3.40
C LEU A 368 -5.53 -38.73 -4.10
N ASP A 369 -6.09 -39.95 -4.35
CA ASP A 369 -7.38 -40.09 -5.02
C ASP A 369 -8.54 -39.52 -4.17
N GLU A 370 -8.54 -39.77 -2.86
CA GLU A 370 -9.51 -39.19 -1.92
C GLU A 370 -9.42 -37.70 -1.82
N TYR A 371 -8.19 -37.14 -1.75
CA TYR A 371 -8.00 -35.70 -1.74
C TYR A 371 -8.44 -35.06 -3.07
N THR A 372 -8.12 -35.70 -4.21
CA THR A 372 -8.54 -35.20 -5.52
C THR A 372 -10.06 -35.14 -5.63
N ALA A 373 -10.78 -36.18 -5.12
CA ALA A 373 -12.24 -36.16 -5.08
C ALA A 373 -12.79 -34.94 -4.29
N ILE A 374 -12.18 -34.63 -3.14
CA ILE A 374 -12.57 -33.44 -2.34
C ILE A 374 -12.35 -32.14 -3.14
N VAL A 375 -11.21 -32.00 -3.81
CA VAL A 375 -10.93 -30.86 -4.67
C VAL A 375 -11.95 -30.75 -5.80
N ILE A 376 -12.29 -31.84 -6.47
CA ILE A 376 -13.30 -31.88 -7.53
C ILE A 376 -14.67 -31.39 -7.02
N HIS A 377 -15.13 -31.92 -5.87
CA HIS A 377 -16.39 -31.46 -5.28
C HIS A 377 -16.39 -29.95 -4.96
N THR A 378 -15.27 -29.46 -4.47
CA THR A 378 -15.12 -28.01 -4.22
C THR A 378 -15.18 -27.20 -5.51
N ILE A 379 -14.53 -27.65 -6.58
CA ILE A 379 -14.56 -26.98 -7.89
C ILE A 379 -15.97 -26.94 -8.45
N ILE A 380 -16.69 -28.07 -8.37
CA ILE A 380 -18.09 -28.13 -8.82
C ILE A 380 -18.97 -27.12 -8.05
N ALA A 381 -18.75 -27.01 -6.74
CA ALA A 381 -19.46 -26.02 -5.92
C ALA A 381 -19.11 -24.58 -6.30
N LEU A 382 -17.81 -24.28 -6.51
CA LEU A 382 -17.36 -22.95 -6.91
C LEU A 382 -17.83 -22.56 -8.32
N ASN A 383 -17.93 -23.51 -9.24
CA ASN A 383 -18.40 -23.26 -10.60
C ASN A 383 -19.91 -23.03 -10.69
N LYS A 384 -20.69 -23.38 -9.65
CA LYS A 384 -22.15 -23.18 -9.57
C LYS A 384 -22.55 -21.85 -8.92
N GLY A 385 -21.67 -21.24 -8.12
CA GLY A 385 -21.92 -20.00 -7.37
C GLY A 385 -21.41 -18.76 -8.07
#